data_1c399cbdfaf5dda43c41a4ff7601f97f
#
_entry.id   1c399cbdfaf5dda43c41a4ff7601f97f
#
_cell.length_a   1.000
_cell.length_b   1.000
_cell.length_c   1.000
_cell.angle_alpha   90.00
_cell.angle_beta   90.00
_cell.angle_gamma   90.00
#
_symmetry.space_group_name_H-M   'P 1'
#
loop_
_entity.id
_entity.type
_entity.pdbx_description
1 polymer ?
#
loop_
_entity_poly.entity_id
_entity_poly.type
_entity_poly.pdbx_seq_one_letter_code
_entity_poly.pdbx_strand_id
1 'polypeptide(L)' 'MLIYPSELAGKIEYDESGTLVPTCELTEEEQKIFDEFAEADKRESEERFYTD' A
#
# COMPACT_ATOMS: atom_id res chain seq x y z
N MET A 1 0.56 -4.25 12.85
CA MET A 1 0.15 -5.11 11.74
C MET A 1 -0.84 -4.39 10.85
N LEU A 2 -0.56 -4.35 9.56
CA LEU A 2 -1.44 -3.70 8.60
C LEU A 2 -2.56 -4.62 8.15
N ILE A 3 -3.76 -4.06 8.04
CA ILE A 3 -4.90 -4.80 7.53
C ILE A 3 -5.08 -4.42 6.07
N TYR A 4 -4.98 -5.39 5.20
CA TYR A 4 -5.13 -5.16 3.78
C TYR A 4 -6.57 -4.73 3.48
N PRO A 5 -6.79 -3.56 2.84
CA PRO A 5 -8.14 -3.08 2.58
C PRO A 5 -8.83 -3.95 1.53
N SER A 6 -9.97 -4.51 1.90
CA SER A 6 -10.71 -5.37 0.98
C SER A 6 -11.20 -4.62 -0.24
N GLU A 7 -11.41 -3.32 -0.11
CA GLU A 7 -11.82 -2.48 -1.23
C GLU A 7 -10.78 -2.45 -2.35
N LEU A 8 -9.52 -2.64 -1.98
CA LEU A 8 -8.43 -2.61 -2.95
C LEU A 8 -7.95 -4.00 -3.33
N ALA A 9 -8.57 -5.04 -2.80
CA ALA A 9 -8.17 -6.40 -3.11
C ALA A 9 -8.27 -6.66 -4.62
N GLY A 10 -7.16 -7.05 -5.22
CA GLY A 10 -7.12 -7.30 -6.65
C GLY A 10 -6.94 -6.07 -7.51
N LYS A 11 -6.89 -4.89 -6.89
CA LYS A 11 -6.71 -3.64 -7.63
C LYS A 11 -5.34 -3.03 -7.44
N ILE A 12 -4.56 -3.58 -6.54
CA ILE A 12 -3.21 -3.09 -6.28
C ILE A 12 -2.26 -4.26 -6.21
N GLU A 13 -0.99 -3.97 -6.45
CA GLU A 13 0.04 -5.00 -6.39
C GLU A 13 1.38 -4.35 -6.10
N TYR A 14 2.38 -5.17 -5.82
CA TYR A 14 3.74 -4.67 -5.60
C TYR A 14 4.53 -4.83 -6.88
N ASP A 15 5.31 -3.81 -7.22
CA ASP A 15 6.15 -3.87 -8.40
C ASP A 15 7.50 -4.52 -8.05
N GLU A 16 8.42 -4.52 -9.01
CA GLU A 16 9.72 -5.16 -8.82
C GLU A 16 10.52 -4.57 -7.68
N SER A 17 10.37 -3.29 -7.44
CA SER A 17 11.10 -2.62 -6.36
C SER A 17 10.40 -2.75 -5.02
N GLY A 18 9.26 -3.42 -4.99
CA GLY A 18 8.51 -3.59 -3.76
C GLY A 18 7.62 -2.42 -3.42
N THR A 19 7.34 -1.58 -4.39
CA THR A 19 6.47 -0.42 -4.20
C THR A 19 5.04 -0.79 -4.57
N LEU A 20 4.11 -0.40 -3.71
CA LEU A 20 2.70 -0.66 -3.95
C LEU A 20 2.19 0.24 -5.07
N VAL A 21 1.59 -0.37 -6.08
CA VAL A 21 1.06 0.38 -7.23
C VAL A 21 -0.32 -0.15 -7.59
N PRO A 22 -1.19 0.70 -8.14
CA PRO A 22 -2.50 0.24 -8.56
C PRO A 22 -2.43 -0.50 -9.89
N THR A 23 -3.23 -1.54 -10.04
CA THR A 23 -3.28 -2.31 -11.29
C THR A 23 -4.31 -1.76 -12.26
N CYS A 24 -5.15 -0.84 -11.79
CA CYS A 24 -6.17 -0.23 -12.62
C CYS A 24 -6.52 1.14 -12.06
N GLU A 25 -7.42 1.85 -12.74
CA GLU A 25 -7.85 3.16 -12.26
C GLU A 25 -8.65 3.02 -10.98
N LEU A 26 -8.31 3.83 -9.99
CA LEU A 26 -9.01 3.84 -8.72
C LEU A 26 -9.94 5.04 -8.64
N THR A 27 -11.06 4.86 -7.97
CA THR A 27 -11.97 5.98 -7.73
C THR A 27 -11.36 6.89 -6.67
N GLU A 28 -11.99 8.05 -6.44
CA GLU A 28 -11.47 8.98 -5.45
C GLU A 28 -11.37 8.35 -4.07
N GLU A 29 -12.38 7.59 -3.69
CA GLU A 29 -12.36 6.92 -2.40
C GLU A 29 -11.29 5.85 -2.34
N GLU A 30 -11.17 5.08 -3.41
CA GLU A 30 -10.17 4.02 -3.47
C GLU A 30 -8.77 4.62 -3.47
N GLN A 31 -8.60 5.74 -4.14
CA GLN A 31 -7.31 6.41 -4.17
C GLN A 31 -6.91 6.88 -2.78
N LYS A 32 -7.86 7.38 -2.01
CA LYS A 32 -7.59 7.80 -0.64
C LYS A 32 -7.14 6.62 0.21
N ILE A 33 -7.86 5.52 0.11
CA ILE A 33 -7.54 4.31 0.86
C ILE A 33 -6.16 3.82 0.47
N PHE A 34 -5.88 3.85 -0.81
CA PHE A 34 -4.60 3.42 -1.34
C PHE A 34 -3.46 4.28 -0.77
N ASP A 35 -3.64 5.59 -0.80
CA ASP A 35 -2.62 6.50 -0.30
C ASP A 35 -2.32 6.25 1.17
N GLU A 36 -3.36 6.10 1.98
CA GLU A 36 -3.19 5.85 3.39
C GLU A 36 -2.51 4.51 3.65
N PHE A 37 -2.92 3.51 2.93
CA PHE A 37 -2.34 2.18 3.09
C PHE A 37 -0.87 2.16 2.66
N ALA A 38 -0.58 2.77 1.52
CA ALA A 38 0.78 2.80 1.01
C ALA A 38 1.71 3.56 1.94
N GLU A 39 1.23 4.65 2.50
CA GLU A 39 2.03 5.42 3.43
C GLU A 39 2.31 4.65 4.70
N ALA A 40 1.31 3.98 5.22
CA ALA A 40 1.49 3.17 6.43
C ALA A 40 2.44 2.00 6.17
N ASP A 41 2.32 1.39 5.01
CA ASP A 41 3.19 0.28 4.64
C ASP A 41 4.64 0.73 4.54
N LYS A 42 4.85 1.89 3.94
CA LYS A 42 6.18 2.45 3.81
C LYS A 42 6.78 2.77 5.17
N ARG A 43 5.97 3.31 6.06
CA ARG A 43 6.43 3.66 7.40
C ARG A 43 6.85 2.43 8.18
N GLU A 44 6.06 1.38 8.11
CA GLU A 44 6.41 0.13 8.77
C GLU A 44 7.69 -0.46 8.21
N SER A 45 7.86 -0.40 6.92
CA SER A 45 9.04 -0.94 6.27
C SER A 45 10.29 -0.19 6.73
N GLU A 46 10.20 1.12 6.85
CA GLU A 46 11.31 1.92 7.32
C GLU A 46 11.68 1.60 8.76
N GLU A 47 10.69 1.39 9.60
CA GLU A 47 10.94 1.03 10.98
C GLU A 47 11.68 -0.29 11.09
N ARG A 48 11.33 -1.24 10.24
CA ARG A 48 12.02 -2.52 10.25
C ARG A 48 13.49 -2.39 9.90
N PHE A 49 13.79 -1.51 8.97
CA PHE A 49 15.17 -1.30 8.56
C PHE A 49 16.03 -0.73 9.66
N TYR A 50 15.44 0.08 10.51
CA TYR A 50 16.17 0.73 11.55
C TYR A 50 16.32 -0.10 12.82
N THR A 51 15.66 -1.20 12.88
CA THR A 51 15.75 -2.06 14.05
C THR A 51 16.95 -3.00 13.89
N ASP A 52 18.00 -2.65 14.49
CA ASP A 52 19.20 -3.50 14.47
C ASP A 52 19.40 -4.17 15.77
#